data_a66a6d2555230beec64d0e0b8fe87346
#
_entry.id   a66a6d2555230beec64d0e0b8fe87346
#
_cell.length_a   1.000
_cell.length_b   1.000
_cell.length_c   1.000
_cell.angle_alpha   90.00
_cell.angle_beta   90.00
_cell.angle_gamma   90.00
#
_symmetry.space_group_name_H-M   'P 1'
#
loop_
_entity.id
_entity.type
_entity.pdbx_description
1 polymer ?
#
loop_
_entity_poly.entity_id
_entity_poly.type
_entity_poly.pdbx_seq_one_letter_code
_entity_poly.pdbx_strand_id
1 'polypeptide(L)'
;LVLAREAGVKDPAMDLAIARSARFLRWYVDKGAIPYGDHAPWPGHEDNGKCSMAAVLFDLLEDREAAEFFAKMSTAGYDERERGHTGNFFNILWAMPAVSRGGPLATAAYWREQGWYYDFARQFDGGFRYQGSPAGEEEHGSYKNWDNTGTYLLTYALPLKSLYLTGKKDCSVPALKPAEVIQVIAAGRGYFSSKENDRYRYNDRAEHVLLKGLSSWSPAARKRSAEELANRRGEVQ
;
A
#
# COMPACT_ATOMS: atom_id res chain seq x y z
N LEU A 1 -10.81 2.05 16.64
CA LEU A 1 -11.18 3.21 17.49
C LEU A 1 -11.75 4.36 16.66
N VAL A 2 -11.02 4.86 15.61
CA VAL A 2 -11.52 5.98 14.77
C VAL A 2 -12.88 5.65 14.16
N LEU A 3 -13.07 4.47 13.58
CA LEU A 3 -14.36 4.06 13.03
C LEU A 3 -15.47 4.01 14.09
N ALA A 4 -15.16 3.60 15.33
CA ALA A 4 -16.11 3.64 16.42
C ALA A 4 -16.50 5.07 16.79
N ARG A 5 -15.53 5.99 16.81
CA ARG A 5 -15.77 7.43 17.03
C ARG A 5 -16.67 8.03 15.93
N GLU A 6 -16.38 7.73 14.67
CA GLU A 6 -17.20 8.18 13.52
C GLU A 6 -18.63 7.61 13.59
N ALA A 7 -18.79 6.41 14.17
CA ALA A 7 -20.10 5.80 14.45
C ALA A 7 -20.81 6.38 15.68
N GLY A 8 -20.22 7.37 16.35
CA GLY A 8 -20.84 8.09 17.47
C GLY A 8 -20.47 7.61 18.87
N VAL A 9 -19.51 6.67 19.00
CA VAL A 9 -18.97 6.29 20.31
C VAL A 9 -18.15 7.44 20.89
N LYS A 10 -18.46 7.84 22.13
CA LYS A 10 -17.77 8.94 22.84
C LYS A 10 -17.07 8.36 24.07
N ASP A 11 -15.76 8.43 24.10
CA ASP A 11 -14.93 7.98 25.21
C ASP A 11 -13.60 8.78 25.21
N PRO A 12 -13.30 9.56 26.27
CA PRO A 12 -12.04 10.30 26.37
C PRO A 12 -10.77 9.42 26.31
N ALA A 13 -10.85 8.19 26.83
CA ALA A 13 -9.73 7.26 26.76
C ALA A 13 -9.47 6.81 25.32
N MET A 14 -10.54 6.64 24.53
CA MET A 14 -10.46 6.34 23.11
C MET A 14 -9.79 7.48 22.33
N ASP A 15 -10.18 8.73 22.59
CA ASP A 15 -9.59 9.90 21.93
C ASP A 15 -8.10 10.04 22.25
N LEU A 16 -7.71 9.78 23.49
CA LEU A 16 -6.30 9.78 23.89
C LEU A 16 -5.52 8.66 23.19
N ALA A 17 -6.08 7.45 23.08
CA ALA A 17 -5.48 6.33 22.38
C ALA A 17 -5.33 6.62 20.89
N ILE A 18 -6.33 7.21 20.24
CA ILE A 18 -6.28 7.64 18.84
C ILE A 18 -5.14 8.65 18.64
N ALA A 19 -5.06 9.69 19.48
CA ALA A 19 -4.04 10.74 19.38
C ALA A 19 -2.62 10.17 19.51
N ARG A 20 -2.40 9.25 20.46
CA ARG A 20 -1.09 8.59 20.68
C ARG A 20 -0.71 7.70 19.48
N SER A 21 -1.63 6.88 19.02
CA SER A 21 -1.40 5.98 17.89
C SER A 21 -1.17 6.75 16.60
N ALA A 22 -1.97 7.79 16.33
CA ALA A 22 -1.80 8.64 15.16
C ALA A 22 -0.42 9.33 15.16
N ARG A 23 0.02 9.87 16.31
CA ARG A 23 1.36 10.47 16.45
C ARG A 23 2.48 9.47 16.17
N PHE A 24 2.35 8.24 16.64
CA PHE A 24 3.30 7.17 16.39
C PHE A 24 3.33 6.80 14.89
N LEU A 25 2.18 6.55 14.28
CA LEU A 25 2.09 6.17 12.86
C LEU A 25 2.52 7.30 11.93
N ARG A 26 2.24 8.57 12.29
CA ARG A 26 2.68 9.74 11.52
C ARG A 26 4.21 9.85 11.43
N TRP A 27 4.94 9.29 12.37
CA TRP A 27 6.39 9.28 12.34
C TRP A 27 6.96 8.58 11.08
N TYR A 28 6.21 7.65 10.48
CA TYR A 28 6.62 6.93 9.27
C TYR A 28 6.41 7.74 7.97
N VAL A 29 5.70 8.86 8.02
CA VAL A 29 5.51 9.73 6.85
C VAL A 29 6.88 10.13 6.29
N ASP A 30 7.04 9.96 4.98
CA ASP A 30 8.28 10.22 4.22
C ASP A 30 9.51 9.36 4.61
N LYS A 31 9.33 8.33 5.44
CA LYS A 31 10.44 7.46 5.86
C LYS A 31 10.36 6.03 5.30
N GLY A 32 9.19 5.56 4.93
CA GLY A 32 8.97 4.22 4.39
C GLY A 32 7.68 3.60 4.90
N ALA A 33 7.50 2.31 4.61
CA ALA A 33 6.33 1.57 5.07
C ALA A 33 6.40 1.31 6.58
N ILE A 34 5.21 1.25 7.19
CA ILE A 34 5.03 0.90 8.60
C ILE A 34 5.40 -0.57 8.79
N PRO A 35 6.42 -0.90 9.60
CA PRO A 35 6.88 -2.27 9.75
C PRO A 35 5.93 -3.12 10.59
N TYR A 36 6.13 -4.42 10.55
CA TYR A 36 5.53 -5.33 11.51
C TYR A 36 6.37 -5.34 12.79
N GLY A 37 5.80 -4.80 13.88
CA GLY A 37 6.50 -4.68 15.15
C GLY A 37 7.35 -3.42 15.28
N ASP A 38 8.29 -3.45 16.21
CA ASP A 38 9.15 -2.32 16.61
C ASP A 38 10.46 -2.33 15.78
N HIS A 39 10.38 -1.82 14.56
CA HIS A 39 11.49 -1.78 13.62
C HIS A 39 11.63 -0.42 12.95
N ALA A 40 12.76 -0.21 12.28
CA ALA A 40 12.94 0.92 11.37
C ALA A 40 11.89 0.88 10.23
N PRO A 41 11.63 2.02 9.57
CA PRO A 41 10.75 2.04 8.42
C PRO A 41 11.12 0.96 7.40
N TRP A 42 10.12 0.24 6.92
CA TRP A 42 10.35 -0.84 5.96
C TRP A 42 10.75 -0.27 4.59
N PRO A 43 11.66 -0.94 3.86
CA PRO A 43 12.20 -0.40 2.60
C PRO A 43 11.26 -0.51 1.41
N GLY A 44 10.01 -0.95 1.61
CA GLY A 44 8.98 -1.10 0.59
C GLY A 44 7.91 -0.01 0.65
N HIS A 45 6.80 -0.23 -0.05
CA HIS A 45 5.65 0.67 -0.06
C HIS A 45 4.54 0.19 0.87
N GLU A 46 4.25 -1.10 0.86
CA GLU A 46 3.17 -1.72 1.63
C GLU A 46 3.70 -3.00 2.30
N ASP A 47 3.24 -3.26 3.52
CA ASP A 47 3.50 -4.52 4.20
C ASP A 47 2.33 -4.83 5.15
N ASN A 48 1.70 -5.99 4.98
CA ASN A 48 0.53 -6.43 5.74
C ASN A 48 -0.63 -5.42 5.79
N GLY A 49 -0.78 -4.57 4.80
CA GLY A 49 -1.85 -3.58 4.71
C GLY A 49 -1.75 -2.41 5.70
N LYS A 50 -0.64 -2.27 6.43
CA LYS A 50 -0.48 -1.22 7.44
C LYS A 50 -0.46 0.19 6.85
N CYS A 51 0.24 0.38 5.74
CA CYS A 51 0.24 1.67 5.04
C CYS A 51 -1.15 2.01 4.50
N SER A 52 -1.85 1.02 3.94
CA SER A 52 -3.22 1.19 3.45
C SER A 52 -4.19 1.53 4.58
N MET A 53 -4.09 0.84 5.71
CA MET A 53 -4.87 1.17 6.90
C MET A 53 -4.56 2.59 7.40
N ALA A 54 -3.29 3.01 7.38
CA ALA A 54 -2.87 4.34 7.78
C ALA A 54 -3.43 5.43 6.86
N ALA A 55 -3.51 5.20 5.55
CA ALA A 55 -4.14 6.14 4.62
C ALA A 55 -5.60 6.43 5.00
N VAL A 56 -6.37 5.39 5.31
CA VAL A 56 -7.76 5.52 5.75
C VAL A 56 -7.85 6.20 7.12
N LEU A 57 -6.97 5.84 8.04
CA LEU A 57 -6.89 6.45 9.37
C LEU A 57 -6.69 7.96 9.28
N PHE A 58 -5.66 8.38 8.56
CA PHE A 58 -5.30 9.80 8.48
C PHE A 58 -6.30 10.62 7.66
N ASP A 59 -6.93 10.02 6.65
CA ASP A 59 -8.05 10.65 5.94
C ASP A 59 -9.22 10.95 6.89
N LEU A 60 -9.63 9.99 7.73
CA LEU A 60 -10.68 10.18 8.72
C LEU A 60 -10.30 11.19 9.83
N LEU A 61 -9.01 11.32 10.11
CA LEU A 61 -8.46 12.32 11.04
C LEU A 61 -8.20 13.69 10.40
N GLU A 62 -8.40 13.82 9.09
CA GLU A 62 -8.16 15.04 8.29
C GLU A 62 -6.68 15.49 8.27
N ASP A 63 -5.76 14.58 8.57
CA ASP A 63 -4.32 14.78 8.36
C ASP A 63 -3.97 14.49 6.90
N ARG A 64 -4.15 15.50 6.06
CA ARG A 64 -4.03 15.40 4.58
C ARG A 64 -2.66 14.93 4.13
N GLU A 65 -1.59 15.43 4.75
CA GLU A 65 -0.22 15.09 4.37
C GLU A 65 0.05 13.59 4.59
N ALA A 66 -0.28 13.08 5.77
CA ALA A 66 -0.12 11.67 6.09
C ALA A 66 -1.04 10.78 5.24
N ALA A 67 -2.29 11.17 5.06
CA ALA A 67 -3.26 10.44 4.25
C ALA A 67 -2.80 10.34 2.79
N GLU A 68 -2.34 11.43 2.18
CA GLU A 68 -1.82 11.45 0.81
C GLU A 68 -0.57 10.58 0.68
N PHE A 69 0.38 10.70 1.61
CA PHE A 69 1.59 9.88 1.59
C PHE A 69 1.26 8.39 1.62
N PHE A 70 0.44 7.96 2.57
CA PHE A 70 0.08 6.55 2.69
C PHE A 70 -0.84 6.06 1.56
N ALA A 71 -1.68 6.91 0.97
CA ALA A 71 -2.44 6.58 -0.23
C ALA A 71 -1.52 6.35 -1.44
N LYS A 72 -0.46 7.15 -1.60
CA LYS A 72 0.59 6.93 -2.61
C LYS A 72 1.35 5.63 -2.33
N MET A 73 1.73 5.37 -1.07
CA MET A 73 2.37 4.11 -0.67
C MET A 73 1.49 2.90 -1.04
N SER A 74 0.22 2.94 -0.70
CA SER A 74 -0.74 1.88 -1.03
C SER A 74 -0.91 1.69 -2.54
N THR A 75 -0.99 2.79 -3.30
CA THR A 75 -1.11 2.74 -4.77
C THR A 75 0.15 2.16 -5.42
N ALA A 76 1.33 2.45 -4.87
CA ALA A 76 2.59 1.87 -5.33
C ALA A 76 2.79 0.41 -4.88
N GLY A 77 2.06 -0.04 -3.87
CA GLY A 77 2.19 -1.36 -3.26
C GLY A 77 1.54 -2.51 -4.04
N TYR A 78 1.17 -2.33 -5.30
CA TYR A 78 0.47 -3.35 -6.08
C TYR A 78 1.27 -4.65 -6.27
N ASP A 79 2.60 -4.59 -6.32
CA ASP A 79 3.45 -5.77 -6.40
C ASP A 79 3.70 -6.44 -5.03
N GLU A 80 3.28 -5.80 -3.94
CA GLU A 80 3.55 -6.27 -2.57
C GLU A 80 2.35 -6.98 -1.93
N ARG A 81 1.31 -7.27 -2.70
CA ARG A 81 0.05 -7.87 -2.23
C ARG A 81 0.22 -9.18 -1.47
N GLU A 82 1.24 -9.94 -1.81
CA GLU A 82 1.49 -11.28 -1.24
C GLU A 82 2.57 -11.28 -0.16
N ARG A 83 3.06 -10.09 0.20
CA ARG A 83 4.04 -9.95 1.25
C ARG A 83 3.45 -9.86 2.63
N GLY A 84 4.32 -10.19 3.59
CA GLY A 84 4.03 -10.05 4.99
C GLY A 84 3.53 -11.33 5.63
N HIS A 85 3.50 -11.31 6.94
CA HIS A 85 3.24 -12.48 7.80
C HIS A 85 1.89 -13.13 7.56
N THR A 86 0.90 -12.35 7.18
CA THR A 86 -0.46 -12.82 6.86
C THR A 86 -0.74 -12.83 5.36
N GLY A 87 0.33 -12.74 4.55
CA GLY A 87 0.23 -12.71 3.10
C GLY A 87 -0.65 -11.56 2.60
N ASN A 88 -1.27 -11.75 1.45
CA ASN A 88 -2.10 -10.74 0.81
C ASN A 88 -3.46 -10.51 1.48
N PHE A 89 -3.82 -11.27 2.51
CA PHE A 89 -5.11 -11.14 3.18
C PHE A 89 -5.34 -9.71 3.69
N PHE A 90 -4.41 -9.15 4.47
CA PHE A 90 -4.53 -7.79 4.97
C PHE A 90 -4.26 -6.74 3.89
N ASN A 91 -3.35 -7.01 2.97
CA ASN A 91 -3.06 -6.10 1.89
C ASN A 91 -4.29 -5.93 0.98
N ILE A 92 -4.93 -7.03 0.59
CA ILE A 92 -6.16 -6.99 -0.22
C ILE A 92 -7.30 -6.28 0.54
N LEU A 93 -7.48 -6.55 1.84
CA LEU A 93 -8.54 -5.93 2.64
C LEU A 93 -8.45 -4.39 2.62
N TRP A 94 -7.26 -3.84 2.81
CA TRP A 94 -7.08 -2.41 3.00
C TRP A 94 -6.66 -1.66 1.74
N ALA A 95 -6.09 -2.35 0.74
CA ALA A 95 -5.50 -1.71 -0.43
C ALA A 95 -6.49 -0.78 -1.16
N MET A 96 -7.61 -1.30 -1.62
CA MET A 96 -8.55 -0.50 -2.42
C MET A 96 -9.22 0.64 -1.64
N PRO A 97 -9.63 0.47 -0.37
CA PRO A 97 -10.04 1.59 0.46
C PRO A 97 -9.00 2.72 0.53
N ALA A 98 -7.72 2.38 0.65
CA ALA A 98 -6.63 3.35 0.70
C ALA A 98 -6.35 4.00 -0.67
N VAL A 99 -6.21 3.19 -1.71
CA VAL A 99 -5.96 3.64 -3.09
C VAL A 99 -7.05 4.61 -3.55
N SER A 100 -8.30 4.36 -3.18
CA SER A 100 -9.43 5.24 -3.51
C SER A 100 -9.29 6.66 -2.95
N ARG A 101 -8.51 6.86 -1.87
CA ARG A 101 -8.17 8.19 -1.32
C ARG A 101 -7.30 8.99 -2.29
N GLY A 102 -6.52 8.33 -3.14
CA GLY A 102 -5.79 8.97 -4.23
C GLY A 102 -6.65 9.40 -5.42
N GLY A 103 -7.95 9.12 -5.37
CA GLY A 103 -8.92 9.51 -6.39
C GLY A 103 -9.07 8.50 -7.53
N PRO A 104 -9.97 8.81 -8.51
CA PRO A 104 -10.37 7.85 -9.54
C PRO A 104 -9.22 7.42 -10.47
N LEU A 105 -8.28 8.31 -10.77
CA LEU A 105 -7.13 7.97 -11.62
C LEU A 105 -6.17 7.00 -10.93
N ALA A 106 -5.89 7.20 -9.64
CA ALA A 106 -5.09 6.27 -8.84
C ALA A 106 -5.77 4.92 -8.74
N THR A 107 -7.07 4.91 -8.47
CA THR A 107 -7.89 3.69 -8.41
C THR A 107 -7.84 2.91 -9.73
N ALA A 108 -8.05 3.58 -10.86
CA ALA A 108 -8.01 2.95 -12.18
C ALA A 108 -6.61 2.43 -12.53
N ALA A 109 -5.55 3.16 -12.16
CA ALA A 109 -4.18 2.74 -12.41
C ALA A 109 -3.81 1.50 -11.57
N TYR A 110 -4.14 1.51 -10.29
CA TYR A 110 -3.94 0.35 -9.42
C TYR A 110 -4.73 -0.87 -9.91
N TRP A 111 -5.99 -0.68 -10.32
CA TRP A 111 -6.83 -1.76 -10.84
C TRP A 111 -6.24 -2.40 -12.10
N ARG A 112 -5.61 -1.63 -12.99
CA ARG A 112 -4.91 -2.20 -14.16
C ARG A 112 -3.76 -3.13 -13.78
N GLU A 113 -3.09 -2.86 -12.67
CA GLU A 113 -1.99 -3.71 -12.18
C GLU A 113 -2.52 -4.95 -11.41
N GLN A 114 -3.66 -4.83 -10.71
CA GLN A 114 -4.15 -5.83 -9.75
C GLN A 114 -5.44 -6.54 -10.14
N GLY A 115 -6.23 -6.00 -11.07
CA GLY A 115 -7.57 -6.51 -11.38
C GLY A 115 -7.58 -8.00 -11.75
N TRP A 116 -6.55 -8.44 -12.48
CA TRP A 116 -6.38 -9.86 -12.84
C TRP A 116 -6.32 -10.79 -11.62
N TYR A 117 -5.75 -10.34 -10.52
CA TYR A 117 -5.65 -11.14 -9.30
C TYR A 117 -7.01 -11.30 -8.62
N TYR A 118 -7.84 -10.25 -8.64
CA TYR A 118 -9.21 -10.30 -8.15
C TYR A 118 -10.05 -11.29 -8.97
N ASP A 119 -9.92 -11.26 -10.30
CA ASP A 119 -10.61 -12.19 -11.18
C ASP A 119 -10.14 -13.63 -10.95
N PHE A 120 -8.84 -13.83 -10.77
CA PHE A 120 -8.25 -15.14 -10.49
C PHE A 120 -8.71 -15.74 -9.15
N ALA A 121 -8.93 -14.91 -8.12
CA ALA A 121 -9.39 -15.35 -6.81
C ALA A 121 -10.88 -15.71 -6.79
N ARG A 122 -11.65 -15.29 -7.81
CA ARG A 122 -13.09 -15.48 -7.87
C ARG A 122 -13.45 -16.93 -8.14
N GLN A 123 -14.44 -17.44 -7.40
CA GLN A 123 -14.95 -18.80 -7.55
C GLN A 123 -16.26 -18.81 -8.33
N PHE A 124 -16.62 -20.01 -8.82
CA PHE A 124 -17.83 -20.23 -9.63
C PHE A 124 -19.13 -19.92 -8.86
N ASP A 125 -19.10 -20.00 -7.52
CA ASP A 125 -20.21 -19.69 -6.63
C ASP A 125 -20.33 -18.19 -6.30
N GLY A 126 -19.44 -17.36 -6.86
CA GLY A 126 -19.38 -15.93 -6.61
C GLY A 126 -18.56 -15.51 -5.39
N GLY A 127 -18.05 -16.46 -4.62
CA GLY A 127 -17.11 -16.21 -3.53
C GLY A 127 -15.70 -15.93 -4.00
N PHE A 128 -14.80 -15.64 -3.07
CA PHE A 128 -13.39 -15.42 -3.33
C PHE A 128 -12.54 -16.23 -2.37
N ARG A 129 -11.49 -16.84 -2.90
CA ARG A 129 -10.55 -17.67 -2.13
C ARG A 129 -9.15 -17.07 -2.15
N TYR A 130 -8.47 -17.16 -1.01
CA TYR A 130 -7.05 -16.84 -0.95
C TYR A 130 -6.25 -17.82 -1.81
N GLN A 131 -5.43 -17.29 -2.71
CA GLN A 131 -4.69 -18.11 -3.68
C GLN A 131 -3.31 -18.55 -3.18
N GLY A 132 -2.85 -17.94 -2.09
CA GLY A 132 -1.50 -18.18 -1.58
C GLY A 132 -0.42 -17.40 -2.35
N SER A 133 0.81 -17.51 -1.88
CA SER A 133 1.96 -16.96 -2.61
C SER A 133 2.36 -17.87 -3.76
N PRO A 134 2.64 -17.33 -4.95
CA PRO A 134 3.20 -18.10 -6.07
C PRO A 134 4.55 -18.73 -5.74
N ALA A 135 5.29 -18.18 -4.80
CA ALA A 135 6.62 -18.64 -4.41
C ALA A 135 6.63 -19.97 -3.65
N GLY A 136 5.46 -20.55 -3.35
CA GLY A 136 5.38 -21.88 -2.72
C GLY A 136 5.94 -21.94 -1.30
N GLU A 137 6.12 -20.81 -0.62
CA GLU A 137 6.59 -20.77 0.76
C GLU A 137 5.58 -21.48 1.66
N GLU A 138 6.00 -22.51 2.35
CA GLU A 138 5.16 -23.34 3.21
C GLU A 138 4.43 -22.53 4.28
N GLU A 139 5.03 -21.45 4.76
CA GLU A 139 4.45 -20.57 5.76
C GLU A 139 3.15 -19.88 5.30
N HIS A 140 3.05 -19.58 4.01
CA HIS A 140 1.85 -18.98 3.43
C HIS A 140 0.86 -19.98 2.86
N GLY A 141 1.29 -21.23 2.71
CA GLY A 141 0.42 -22.33 2.24
C GLY A 141 -0.74 -22.63 3.19
N SER A 142 -0.61 -22.34 4.49
CA SER A 142 -1.63 -22.57 5.51
C SER A 142 -2.91 -21.75 5.29
N TYR A 143 -2.82 -20.61 4.59
CA TYR A 143 -3.97 -19.74 4.29
C TYR A 143 -4.64 -20.05 2.95
N LYS A 144 -4.06 -20.97 2.19
CA LYS A 144 -4.60 -21.38 0.89
C LYS A 144 -6.03 -21.90 1.05
N ASN A 145 -6.91 -21.42 0.18
CA ASN A 145 -8.34 -21.70 0.18
C ASN A 145 -9.16 -21.08 1.34
N TRP A 146 -8.59 -20.17 2.11
CA TRP A 146 -9.41 -19.40 3.06
C TRP A 146 -10.47 -18.59 2.29
N ASP A 147 -11.64 -18.50 2.89
CA ASP A 147 -12.71 -17.66 2.38
C ASP A 147 -12.38 -16.18 2.63
N ASN A 148 -12.12 -15.47 1.55
CA ASN A 148 -11.82 -14.04 1.55
C ASN A 148 -12.94 -13.20 0.95
N THR A 149 -14.11 -13.75 0.76
CA THR A 149 -15.24 -13.11 0.08
C THR A 149 -15.51 -11.71 0.65
N GLY A 150 -15.60 -11.56 1.97
CA GLY A 150 -15.83 -10.24 2.60
C GLY A 150 -14.75 -9.22 2.28
N THR A 151 -13.50 -9.63 2.20
CA THR A 151 -12.35 -8.79 1.86
C THR A 151 -12.45 -8.24 0.42
N TYR A 152 -12.74 -9.11 -0.53
CA TYR A 152 -12.89 -8.71 -1.93
C TYR A 152 -14.16 -7.90 -2.16
N LEU A 153 -15.27 -8.28 -1.52
CA LEU A 153 -16.53 -7.54 -1.62
C LEU A 153 -16.41 -6.10 -1.13
N LEU A 154 -15.54 -5.82 -0.15
CA LEU A 154 -15.27 -4.45 0.28
C LEU A 154 -14.77 -3.58 -0.88
N THR A 155 -13.92 -4.11 -1.75
CA THR A 155 -13.46 -3.44 -2.97
C THR A 155 -14.61 -3.12 -3.91
N TYR A 156 -15.47 -4.09 -4.19
CA TYR A 156 -16.63 -3.90 -5.07
C TYR A 156 -17.71 -3.00 -4.44
N ALA A 157 -17.71 -2.85 -3.12
CA ALA A 157 -18.62 -1.96 -2.39
C ALA A 157 -18.16 -0.49 -2.35
N LEU A 158 -16.93 -0.18 -2.80
CA LEU A 158 -16.41 1.21 -2.81
C LEU A 158 -17.35 2.21 -3.49
N PRO A 159 -17.96 1.93 -4.67
CA PRO A 159 -18.85 2.87 -5.32
C PRO A 159 -20.11 3.21 -4.53
N LEU A 160 -20.51 2.33 -3.61
CA LEU A 160 -21.70 2.52 -2.77
C LEU A 160 -21.50 3.59 -1.70
N LYS A 161 -20.25 3.89 -1.30
CA LYS A 161 -19.89 4.89 -0.27
C LYS A 161 -20.69 4.75 1.03
N SER A 162 -21.08 3.53 1.39
CA SER A 162 -21.98 3.26 2.53
C SER A 162 -21.24 3.18 3.87
N LEU A 163 -19.95 2.91 3.85
CA LEU A 163 -19.09 2.76 5.02
C LEU A 163 -18.03 3.86 5.06
N TYR A 164 -17.55 4.21 6.26
CA TYR A 164 -16.42 5.12 6.39
C TYR A 164 -15.17 4.62 5.65
N LEU A 165 -14.97 3.29 5.62
CA LEU A 165 -13.91 2.65 4.83
C LEU A 165 -14.08 2.88 3.32
N THR A 166 -15.31 2.93 2.83
CA THR A 166 -15.62 3.07 1.41
C THR A 166 -15.95 4.51 0.98
N GLY A 167 -15.72 5.49 1.83
CA GLY A 167 -15.89 6.91 1.49
C GLY A 167 -17.26 7.49 1.82
N LYS A 168 -17.95 7.00 2.87
CA LYS A 168 -19.17 7.64 3.42
C LYS A 168 -18.91 9.09 3.83
N LYS A 169 -17.74 9.39 4.38
CA LYS A 169 -17.24 10.74 4.60
C LYS A 169 -16.42 11.15 3.37
N ASP A 170 -16.55 12.39 2.92
CA ASP A 170 -15.77 12.90 1.82
C ASP A 170 -14.28 12.84 2.14
N CYS A 171 -13.49 12.46 1.13
CA CYS A 171 -12.05 12.33 1.27
C CYS A 171 -11.40 13.70 1.48
N SER A 172 -10.55 13.81 2.49
CA SER A 172 -9.78 15.01 2.79
C SER A 172 -8.59 15.21 1.82
N VAL A 173 -8.16 14.14 1.16
CA VAL A 173 -7.00 14.12 0.25
C VAL A 173 -7.43 14.61 -1.14
N PRO A 174 -6.71 15.56 -1.75
CA PRO A 174 -6.93 15.90 -3.15
C PRO A 174 -6.62 14.71 -4.05
N ALA A 175 -7.45 14.52 -5.08
CA ALA A 175 -7.18 13.47 -6.07
C ALA A 175 -5.82 13.70 -6.75
N LEU A 176 -5.04 12.64 -6.89
CA LEU A 176 -3.74 12.67 -7.56
C LEU A 176 -3.89 13.08 -9.04
N LYS A 177 -2.99 13.95 -9.49
CA LYS A 177 -2.93 14.36 -10.89
C LYS A 177 -2.37 13.25 -11.77
N PRO A 178 -2.64 13.23 -13.09
CA PRO A 178 -2.17 12.18 -13.99
C PRO A 178 -0.65 11.93 -13.90
N ALA A 179 0.16 13.00 -13.84
CA ALA A 179 1.61 12.89 -13.73
C ALA A 179 2.05 12.25 -12.39
N GLU A 180 1.35 12.54 -11.30
CA GLU A 180 1.63 11.93 -9.99
C GLU A 180 1.26 10.45 -9.99
N VAL A 181 0.14 10.07 -10.57
CA VAL A 181 -0.27 8.65 -10.69
C VAL A 181 0.77 7.85 -11.46
N ILE A 182 1.28 8.39 -12.60
CA ILE A 182 2.34 7.75 -13.37
C ILE A 182 3.60 7.55 -12.51
N GLN A 183 4.01 8.56 -11.74
CA GLN A 183 5.17 8.46 -10.86
C GLN A 183 4.97 7.45 -9.73
N VAL A 184 3.77 7.39 -9.16
CA VAL A 184 3.43 6.46 -8.07
C VAL A 184 3.46 5.02 -8.57
N ILE A 185 2.85 4.72 -9.71
CA ILE A 185 2.90 3.38 -10.32
C ILE A 185 4.34 2.99 -10.71
N ALA A 186 5.09 3.93 -11.28
CA ALA A 186 6.49 3.67 -11.64
C ALA A 186 7.37 3.40 -10.41
N ALA A 187 7.10 4.03 -9.27
CA ALA A 187 7.83 3.79 -8.03
C ALA A 187 7.59 2.36 -7.47
N GLY A 188 6.40 1.80 -7.67
CA GLY A 188 6.06 0.43 -7.27
C GLY A 188 6.77 -0.65 -8.09
N ARG A 189 7.16 -0.34 -9.31
CA ARG A 189 7.81 -1.31 -10.19
C ARG A 189 9.21 -1.67 -9.71
N GLY A 190 9.47 -2.97 -9.63
CA GLY A 190 10.78 -3.52 -9.26
C GLY A 190 10.97 -3.69 -7.76
N TYR A 191 9.93 -3.61 -6.97
CA TYR A 191 10.01 -3.89 -5.54
C TYR A 191 10.33 -5.38 -5.27
N PHE A 192 9.71 -6.27 -6.03
CA PHE A 192 9.91 -7.71 -5.96
C PHE A 192 10.93 -8.25 -6.97
N SER A 193 11.97 -7.54 -7.25
CA SER A 193 13.09 -8.18 -7.91
C SER A 193 13.75 -9.14 -6.91
N SER A 194 13.24 -10.37 -6.79
CA SER A 194 14.10 -11.46 -6.39
C SER A 194 15.22 -11.54 -7.43
N LYS A 195 16.41 -11.94 -7.04
CA LYS A 195 17.61 -11.98 -7.94
C LYS A 195 17.38 -12.72 -9.26
N GLU A 196 16.27 -13.42 -9.42
CA GLU A 196 15.92 -14.28 -10.54
C GLU A 196 14.83 -13.71 -11.48
N ASN A 197 14.04 -12.69 -11.08
CA ASN A 197 12.90 -12.19 -11.86
C ASN A 197 12.95 -10.67 -12.09
N ASP A 198 14.02 -10.20 -12.59
CA ASP A 198 14.47 -8.82 -12.58
C ASP A 198 13.96 -7.95 -13.75
N ARG A 199 12.67 -7.93 -14.01
CA ARG A 199 12.08 -7.08 -15.07
C ARG A 199 12.30 -5.58 -14.86
N TYR A 200 12.63 -5.15 -13.64
CA TYR A 200 12.66 -3.73 -13.27
C TYR A 200 13.86 -3.38 -12.39
N ARG A 201 15.01 -4.00 -12.64
CA ARG A 201 16.24 -3.79 -11.89
C ARG A 201 16.60 -2.31 -11.84
N TYR A 202 16.96 -1.84 -10.66
CA TYR A 202 17.57 -0.53 -10.54
C TYR A 202 18.95 -0.50 -11.23
N ASN A 203 19.66 -1.63 -11.29
CA ASN A 203 20.92 -1.78 -12.01
C ASN A 203 20.81 -1.57 -13.53
N ASP A 204 19.66 -1.83 -14.13
CA ASP A 204 19.42 -1.60 -15.56
C ASP A 204 18.98 -0.15 -15.89
N ARG A 205 18.76 0.68 -14.88
CA ARG A 205 18.30 2.06 -15.07
C ARG A 205 19.48 2.95 -15.47
N ALA A 206 19.25 3.83 -16.44
CA ALA A 206 20.24 4.85 -16.81
C ALA A 206 20.54 5.76 -15.60
N GLU A 207 21.77 6.25 -15.50
CA GLU A 207 22.24 7.05 -14.36
C GLU A 207 21.36 8.28 -14.10
N HIS A 208 20.93 8.99 -15.16
CA HIS A 208 20.06 10.14 -15.01
C HIS A 208 18.69 9.79 -14.38
N VAL A 209 18.20 8.55 -14.57
CA VAL A 209 16.96 8.07 -13.96
C VAL A 209 17.18 7.80 -12.47
N LEU A 210 18.32 7.23 -12.09
CA LEU A 210 18.71 7.01 -10.71
C LEU A 210 18.93 8.35 -9.98
N LEU A 211 19.62 9.30 -10.59
CA LEU A 211 19.80 10.65 -10.02
C LEU A 211 18.44 11.34 -9.76
N LYS A 212 17.52 11.25 -10.71
CA LYS A 212 16.14 11.73 -10.50
C LYS A 212 15.43 10.96 -9.38
N GLY A 213 15.70 9.68 -9.22
CA GLY A 213 15.14 8.82 -8.18
C GLY A 213 15.52 9.28 -6.77
N LEU A 214 16.64 9.96 -6.56
CA LEU A 214 17.06 10.50 -5.26
C LEU A 214 16.09 11.56 -4.71
N SER A 215 15.35 12.24 -5.56
CA SER A 215 14.33 13.23 -5.20
C SER A 215 12.90 12.70 -5.32
N SER A 216 12.71 11.39 -5.42
CA SER A 216 11.38 10.78 -5.50
C SER A 216 10.57 11.03 -4.22
N TRP A 217 9.24 11.13 -4.37
CA TRP A 217 8.32 11.10 -3.24
C TRP A 217 8.42 9.78 -2.44
N SER A 218 8.81 8.68 -3.09
CA SER A 218 8.91 7.34 -2.50
C SER A 218 10.23 7.14 -1.76
N PRO A 219 10.24 6.89 -0.44
CA PRO A 219 11.45 6.54 0.30
C PRO A 219 12.15 5.29 -0.25
N ALA A 220 11.38 4.30 -0.69
CA ALA A 220 11.91 3.09 -1.32
C ALA A 220 12.66 3.40 -2.63
N ALA A 221 12.10 4.26 -3.47
CA ALA A 221 12.74 4.66 -4.71
C ALA A 221 14.02 5.48 -4.45
N ARG A 222 14.01 6.40 -3.47
CA ARG A 222 15.20 7.18 -3.06
C ARG A 222 16.33 6.26 -2.60
N LYS A 223 16.01 5.34 -1.68
CA LYS A 223 16.97 4.39 -1.11
C LYS A 223 17.63 3.54 -2.20
N ARG A 224 16.83 2.90 -3.05
CA ARG A 224 17.34 2.02 -4.12
C ARG A 224 18.16 2.76 -5.17
N SER A 225 17.74 3.97 -5.52
CA SER A 225 18.53 4.80 -6.42
C SER A 225 19.89 5.15 -5.83
N ALA A 226 19.94 5.47 -4.52
CA ALA A 226 21.19 5.76 -3.84
C ALA A 226 22.10 4.53 -3.74
N GLU A 227 21.55 3.38 -3.38
CA GLU A 227 22.27 2.11 -3.28
C GLU A 227 22.88 1.72 -4.64
N GLU A 228 22.10 1.80 -5.71
CA GLU A 228 22.60 1.48 -7.06
C GLU A 228 23.68 2.45 -7.54
N LEU A 229 23.52 3.74 -7.31
CA LEU A 229 24.56 4.73 -7.64
C LEU A 229 25.84 4.50 -6.84
N ALA A 230 25.75 4.08 -5.59
CA ALA A 230 26.90 3.74 -4.76
C ALA A 230 27.62 2.48 -5.29
N ASN A 231 26.87 1.46 -5.68
CA ASN A 231 27.43 0.21 -6.23
C ASN A 231 28.24 0.49 -7.51
N ARG A 232 27.70 1.29 -8.45
CA ARG A 232 28.41 1.66 -9.69
C ARG A 232 29.70 2.41 -9.45
N ARG A 233 29.77 3.26 -8.41
CA ARG A 233 31.00 3.96 -8.03
C ARG A 233 32.03 3.05 -7.38
N GLY A 234 31.60 1.99 -6.68
CA GLY A 234 32.48 0.99 -6.10
C GLY A 234 33.15 0.07 -7.13
N GLU A 235 32.53 -0.11 -8.30
CA GLU A 235 33.07 -0.93 -9.40
C GLU A 235 34.14 -0.19 -10.22
N VAL A 236 34.31 1.13 -10.02
CA VAL A 236 35.27 1.98 -10.76
C VAL A 236 36.60 2.16 -9.99
N GLN A 237 36.75 1.56 -8.82
CA GLN A 237 38.01 1.51 -8.04
C GLN A 237 38.70 0.15 -8.22
#